data_bd44ce5f446aca55acd00f58940aee52
#
_entry.id   bd44ce5f446aca55acd00f58940aee52
#
_cell.length_a   1.000
_cell.length_b   1.000
_cell.length_c   1.000
_cell.angle_alpha   90.00
_cell.angle_beta   90.00
_cell.angle_gamma   90.00
#
_symmetry.space_group_name_H-M   'P 1'
#
loop_
_entity.id
_entity.type
_entity.pdbx_description
1 polymer ?
#
loop_
_entity_poly.entity_id
_entity_poly.type
_entity_poly.pdbx_seq_one_letter_code
_entity_poly.pdbx_strand_id
1 'polypeptide(L)'
;DHRDLHSFPTRRSSDLRTKEGKEIFYARTRLVCAARACGIEAYDTPFTDVEDMEGLEKDTEFAKSLGFAGKAVISPRHVDIVNAVFSPTESEIEYAHDVMDAIEDGKRQGKGVISLRGKMIDAPIVKRAQQVLEMEKAIYGGACR
;
A
#
# COMPACT_ATOMS: atom_id res chain seq x y z
N ASP A 1 -43.90 11.05 -8.20
CA ASP A 1 -42.89 10.34 -8.98
C ASP A 1 -41.52 11.05 -8.79
N HIS A 2 -40.94 10.87 -7.60
CA HIS A 2 -39.60 11.37 -7.31
C HIS A 2 -38.60 10.41 -7.96
N ARG A 3 -38.31 10.64 -9.24
CA ARG A 3 -37.15 10.03 -9.86
C ARG A 3 -35.92 10.62 -9.18
N ASP A 4 -35.21 9.77 -8.47
CA ASP A 4 -33.91 10.09 -7.90
C ASP A 4 -32.95 10.58 -9.01
N LEU A 5 -32.89 11.90 -9.19
CA LEU A 5 -32.00 12.59 -10.13
C LEU A 5 -30.51 12.51 -9.69
N HIS A 6 -30.22 11.76 -8.61
CA HIS A 6 -28.88 11.64 -8.02
C HIS A 6 -28.18 10.30 -8.27
N SER A 7 -28.73 9.43 -9.12
CA SER A 7 -28.04 8.21 -9.47
C SER A 7 -27.02 8.45 -10.59
N PHE A 8 -25.87 9.00 -10.25
CA PHE A 8 -24.71 8.90 -11.13
C PHE A 8 -24.39 7.43 -11.40
N PRO A 9 -23.93 7.06 -12.59
CA PRO A 9 -23.55 5.68 -12.93
C PRO A 9 -22.61 5.01 -11.91
N THR A 10 -21.83 5.81 -11.20
CA THR A 10 -20.91 5.39 -10.13
C THR A 10 -21.62 4.84 -8.89
N ARG A 11 -22.84 5.29 -8.56
CA ARG A 11 -23.61 4.73 -7.45
C ARG A 11 -24.20 3.36 -7.77
N ARG A 12 -24.60 3.12 -9.01
CA ARG A 12 -25.12 1.80 -9.43
C ARG A 12 -24.05 0.72 -9.44
N SER A 13 -22.79 1.07 -9.71
CA SER A 13 -21.67 0.12 -9.59
C SER A 13 -21.37 -0.26 -8.14
N SER A 14 -21.69 0.59 -7.16
CA SER A 14 -21.55 0.25 -5.72
C SER A 14 -22.64 -0.71 -5.23
N ASP A 15 -23.84 -0.65 -5.82
CA ASP A 15 -24.96 -1.53 -5.46
C ASP A 15 -24.78 -2.97 -5.99
N LEU A 16 -23.91 -3.15 -6.98
CA LEU A 16 -23.57 -4.44 -7.60
C LEU A 16 -22.19 -4.96 -7.13
N ARG A 17 -21.68 -4.46 -6.02
CA ARG A 17 -20.34 -4.77 -5.57
C ARG A 17 -20.23 -6.24 -5.17
N THR A 18 -19.29 -6.93 -5.82
CA THR A 18 -18.94 -8.31 -5.48
C THR A 18 -17.84 -8.34 -4.42
N LYS A 19 -17.69 -9.47 -3.71
CA LYS A 19 -16.59 -9.64 -2.75
C LYS A 19 -15.22 -9.56 -3.42
N GLU A 20 -15.12 -10.03 -4.67
CA GLU A 20 -13.88 -10.00 -5.43
C GLU A 20 -13.53 -8.61 -5.99
N GLY A 21 -14.48 -7.67 -6.03
CA GLY A 21 -14.27 -6.30 -6.46
C GLY A 21 -13.76 -6.11 -7.89
N LYS A 22 -14.00 -7.10 -8.78
CA LYS A 22 -13.54 -7.06 -10.18
C LYS A 22 -14.14 -5.90 -10.95
N GLU A 23 -15.38 -5.55 -10.64
CA GLU A 23 -16.13 -4.47 -11.28
C GLU A 23 -15.53 -3.08 -11.01
N ILE A 24 -14.80 -2.93 -9.92
CA ILE A 24 -14.13 -1.67 -9.55
C ILE A 24 -12.63 -1.68 -9.83
N PHE A 25 -12.06 -2.77 -10.36
CA PHE A 25 -10.63 -2.92 -10.60
C PHE A 25 -10.05 -1.78 -11.45
N TYR A 26 -10.69 -1.46 -12.56
CA TYR A 26 -10.24 -0.38 -13.43
C TYR A 26 -10.24 0.98 -12.72
N ALA A 27 -11.27 1.26 -11.93
CA ALA A 27 -11.36 2.51 -11.18
C ALA A 27 -10.26 2.58 -10.10
N ARG A 28 -10.00 1.49 -9.38
CA ARG A 28 -8.93 1.39 -8.37
C ARG A 28 -7.56 1.67 -8.99
N THR A 29 -7.23 1.02 -10.10
CA THR A 29 -5.95 1.21 -10.80
C THR A 29 -5.78 2.63 -11.33
N ARG A 30 -6.82 3.20 -11.94
CA ARG A 30 -6.80 4.58 -12.44
C ARG A 30 -6.61 5.60 -11.33
N LEU A 31 -7.25 5.39 -10.17
CA LEU A 31 -7.11 6.26 -9.01
C LEU A 31 -5.66 6.27 -8.50
N VAL A 32 -5.05 5.09 -8.34
CA VAL A 32 -3.66 4.99 -7.90
C VAL A 32 -2.70 5.67 -8.90
N CYS A 33 -2.88 5.44 -10.21
CA CYS A 33 -2.05 6.08 -11.23
C CYS A 33 -2.17 7.61 -11.18
N ALA A 34 -3.40 8.13 -11.04
CA ALA A 34 -3.62 9.57 -10.95
C ALA A 34 -3.01 10.17 -9.67
N ALA A 35 -3.19 9.52 -8.52
CA ALA A 35 -2.60 9.94 -7.26
C ALA A 35 -1.07 9.98 -7.33
N ARG A 36 -0.45 8.95 -7.89
CA ARG A 36 1.01 8.90 -8.10
C ARG A 36 1.51 9.98 -9.02
N ALA A 37 0.79 10.29 -10.11
CA ALA A 37 1.14 11.38 -11.02
C ALA A 37 1.07 12.75 -10.33
N CYS A 38 0.16 12.92 -9.36
CA CYS A 38 0.03 14.14 -8.56
C CYS A 38 0.93 14.17 -7.31
N GLY A 39 1.69 13.11 -7.04
CA GLY A 39 2.55 13.02 -5.85
C GLY A 39 1.79 12.92 -4.53
N ILE A 40 0.55 12.41 -4.56
CA ILE A 40 -0.29 12.20 -3.37
C ILE A 40 -0.53 10.73 -3.10
N GLU A 41 -0.87 10.40 -1.86
CA GLU A 41 -1.26 9.05 -1.46
C GLU A 41 -2.71 8.76 -1.82
N ALA A 42 -3.00 7.50 -2.12
CA ALA A 42 -4.35 7.00 -2.33
C ALA A 42 -4.68 5.95 -1.26
N TYR A 43 -5.88 6.04 -0.72
CA TYR A 43 -6.43 5.07 0.21
C TYR A 43 -7.59 4.34 -0.46
N ASP A 44 -7.61 3.02 -0.29
CA ASP A 44 -8.65 2.19 -0.90
C ASP A 44 -9.97 2.27 -0.14
N THR A 45 -11.04 1.86 -0.81
CA THR A 45 -12.40 1.82 -0.29
C THR A 45 -12.57 0.72 0.75
N PRO A 46 -13.51 0.85 1.72
CA PRO A 46 -13.74 -0.19 2.73
C PRO A 46 -14.20 -1.52 2.13
N PHE A 47 -13.84 -2.60 2.80
CA PHE A 47 -14.47 -3.90 2.60
C PHE A 47 -15.81 -3.94 3.37
N THR A 48 -16.88 -4.33 2.71
CA THR A 48 -18.25 -4.14 3.24
C THR A 48 -18.76 -5.28 4.11
N ASP A 49 -18.21 -6.49 3.96
CA ASP A 49 -18.60 -7.63 4.79
C ASP A 49 -17.78 -7.65 6.08
N VAL A 50 -18.41 -7.23 7.19
CA VAL A 50 -17.73 -7.07 8.48
C VAL A 50 -17.41 -8.37 9.19
N GLU A 51 -17.96 -9.49 8.74
CA GLU A 51 -17.72 -10.81 9.35
C GLU A 51 -16.70 -11.64 8.55
N ASP A 52 -16.41 -11.28 7.30
CA ASP A 52 -15.50 -12.01 6.42
C ASP A 52 -14.06 -11.47 6.53
N MET A 53 -13.36 -11.90 7.58
CA MET A 53 -11.98 -11.45 7.86
C MET A 53 -10.98 -11.94 6.82
N GLU A 54 -11.17 -13.15 6.28
CA GLU A 54 -10.32 -13.70 5.24
C GLU A 54 -10.48 -12.94 3.91
N GLY A 55 -11.72 -12.59 3.56
CA GLY A 55 -12.01 -11.75 2.41
C GLY A 55 -11.43 -10.35 2.55
N LEU A 56 -11.49 -9.76 3.75
CA LEU A 56 -10.86 -8.48 4.06
C LEU A 56 -9.35 -8.53 3.86
N GLU A 57 -8.67 -9.57 4.38
CA GLU A 57 -7.23 -9.73 4.26
C GLU A 57 -6.82 -9.79 2.78
N LYS A 58 -7.47 -10.66 1.99
CA LYS A 58 -7.21 -10.81 0.55
C LYS A 58 -7.45 -9.52 -0.23
N ASP A 59 -8.55 -8.81 0.05
CA ASP A 59 -8.84 -7.52 -0.63
C ASP A 59 -7.85 -6.43 -0.21
N THR A 60 -7.34 -6.48 1.02
CA THR A 60 -6.31 -5.56 1.52
C THR A 60 -4.95 -5.83 0.89
N GLU A 61 -4.53 -7.10 0.79
CA GLU A 61 -3.32 -7.50 0.06
C GLU A 61 -3.38 -7.08 -1.41
N PHE A 62 -4.54 -7.26 -2.03
CA PHE A 62 -4.78 -6.82 -3.39
C PHE A 62 -4.66 -5.30 -3.51
N ALA A 63 -5.24 -4.52 -2.60
CA ALA A 63 -5.10 -3.07 -2.57
C ALA A 63 -3.62 -2.63 -2.42
N LYS A 64 -2.86 -3.27 -1.51
CA LYS A 64 -1.42 -3.04 -1.35
C LYS A 64 -0.66 -3.33 -2.66
N SER A 65 -1.00 -4.43 -3.34
CA SER A 65 -0.38 -4.80 -4.62
C SER A 65 -0.62 -3.80 -5.75
N LEU A 66 -1.78 -3.13 -5.75
CA LEU A 66 -2.11 -2.05 -6.69
C LEU A 66 -1.36 -0.75 -6.40
N GLY A 67 -0.81 -0.59 -5.20
CA GLY A 67 -0.04 0.58 -4.79
C GLY A 67 -0.81 1.60 -3.95
N PHE A 68 -1.92 1.22 -3.35
CA PHE A 68 -2.56 2.03 -2.31
C PHE A 68 -1.65 2.16 -1.08
N ALA A 69 -1.75 3.28 -0.38
CA ALA A 69 -1.00 3.54 0.86
C ALA A 69 -1.72 3.01 2.11
N GLY A 70 -3.00 2.68 1.99
CA GLY A 70 -3.82 2.16 3.06
C GLY A 70 -5.23 1.84 2.58
N LYS A 71 -6.09 1.43 3.50
CA LYS A 71 -7.48 1.07 3.25
C LYS A 71 -8.39 1.64 4.32
N ALA A 72 -9.50 2.25 3.91
CA ALA A 72 -10.52 2.69 4.86
C ALA A 72 -11.20 1.47 5.51
N VAL A 73 -11.58 1.60 6.76
CA VAL A 73 -12.25 0.55 7.53
C VAL A 73 -13.58 1.06 8.09
N ILE A 74 -14.57 0.17 8.17
CA ILE A 74 -15.91 0.46 8.72
C ILE A 74 -16.17 -0.27 10.05
N SER A 75 -15.22 -1.10 10.51
CA SER A 75 -15.30 -1.81 11.77
C SER A 75 -13.97 -1.76 12.50
N PRO A 76 -13.97 -1.58 13.85
CA PRO A 76 -12.73 -1.69 14.63
C PRO A 76 -12.02 -3.02 14.48
N ARG A 77 -12.74 -4.13 14.24
CA ARG A 77 -12.16 -5.46 14.01
C ARG A 77 -11.28 -5.53 12.77
N HIS A 78 -11.48 -4.64 11.80
CA HIS A 78 -10.71 -4.60 10.55
C HIS A 78 -9.33 -3.94 10.73
N VAL A 79 -9.16 -3.12 11.77
CA VAL A 79 -7.97 -2.26 11.95
C VAL A 79 -6.70 -3.10 12.03
N ASP A 80 -6.70 -4.14 12.86
CA ASP A 80 -5.50 -4.96 13.07
C ASP A 80 -5.09 -5.70 11.81
N ILE A 81 -6.07 -6.24 11.05
CA ILE A 81 -5.82 -6.94 9.79
C ILE A 81 -5.24 -5.98 8.75
N VAL A 82 -5.87 -4.82 8.58
CA VAL A 82 -5.41 -3.84 7.59
C VAL A 82 -4.02 -3.32 7.96
N ASN A 83 -3.76 -3.04 9.23
CA ASN A 83 -2.45 -2.62 9.70
C ASN A 83 -1.39 -3.70 9.48
N ALA A 84 -1.70 -4.97 9.80
CA ALA A 84 -0.78 -6.08 9.58
C ALA A 84 -0.37 -6.21 8.11
N VAL A 85 -1.34 -6.13 7.19
CA VAL A 85 -1.07 -6.24 5.75
C VAL A 85 -0.25 -5.06 5.24
N PHE A 86 -0.55 -3.81 5.65
CA PHE A 86 0.18 -2.63 5.17
C PHE A 86 1.53 -2.44 5.86
N SER A 87 1.74 -3.03 7.04
CA SER A 87 3.04 -2.98 7.72
C SER A 87 4.13 -3.68 6.89
N PRO A 88 5.37 -3.20 6.98
CA PRO A 88 6.49 -3.88 6.34
C PRO A 88 6.80 -5.20 7.05
N THR A 89 7.14 -6.22 6.28
CA THR A 89 7.61 -7.51 6.80
C THR A 89 9.05 -7.41 7.28
N GLU A 90 9.47 -8.31 8.19
CA GLU A 90 10.85 -8.38 8.65
C GLU A 90 11.86 -8.50 7.49
N SER A 91 11.53 -9.28 6.47
CA SER A 91 12.36 -9.42 5.28
C SER A 91 12.46 -8.15 4.43
N GLU A 92 11.38 -7.34 4.39
CA GLU A 92 11.41 -6.03 3.73
C GLU A 92 12.26 -5.03 4.51
N ILE A 93 12.19 -5.07 5.84
CA ILE A 93 13.01 -4.21 6.73
C ILE A 93 14.48 -4.59 6.58
N GLU A 94 14.82 -5.88 6.68
CA GLU A 94 16.20 -6.37 6.50
C GLU A 94 16.77 -5.95 5.12
N TYR A 95 15.98 -6.17 4.07
CA TYR A 95 16.39 -5.75 2.73
C TYR A 95 16.58 -4.24 2.62
N ALA A 96 15.76 -3.44 3.28
CA ALA A 96 15.90 -1.99 3.29
C ALA A 96 17.18 -1.54 3.98
N HIS A 97 17.56 -2.18 5.09
CA HIS A 97 18.86 -1.95 5.74
C HIS A 97 20.03 -2.32 4.82
N ASP A 98 20.00 -3.52 4.23
CA ASP A 98 21.03 -3.97 3.28
C ASP A 98 21.23 -2.97 2.13
N VAL A 99 20.13 -2.41 1.59
CA VAL A 99 20.19 -1.39 0.53
C VAL A 99 20.89 -0.13 1.01
N MET A 100 20.57 0.36 2.22
CA MET A 100 21.18 1.57 2.75
C MET A 100 22.67 1.38 3.04
N ASP A 101 23.05 0.24 3.62
CA ASP A 101 24.45 -0.12 3.89
C ASP A 101 25.27 -0.24 2.60
N ALA A 102 24.70 -0.90 1.57
CA ALA A 102 25.35 -1.01 0.27
C ALA A 102 25.60 0.35 -0.40
N ILE A 103 24.68 1.32 -0.21
CA ILE A 103 24.86 2.69 -0.70
C ILE A 103 25.97 3.41 0.05
N GLU A 104 26.04 3.30 1.38
CA GLU A 104 27.10 3.92 2.16
C GLU A 104 28.46 3.36 1.78
N ASP A 105 28.56 2.06 1.65
CA ASP A 105 29.81 1.39 1.23
C ASP A 105 30.20 1.79 -0.20
N GLY A 106 29.25 1.86 -1.13
CA GLY A 106 29.48 2.32 -2.48
C GLY A 106 30.01 3.75 -2.54
N LYS A 107 29.44 4.65 -1.74
CA LYS A 107 29.93 6.03 -1.61
C LYS A 107 31.34 6.10 -1.05
N ARG A 108 31.66 5.31 -0.02
CA ARG A 108 33.03 5.23 0.55
C ARG A 108 34.08 4.74 -0.46
N GLN A 109 33.67 3.82 -1.34
CA GLN A 109 34.54 3.24 -2.36
C GLN A 109 34.56 4.02 -3.67
N GLY A 110 33.82 5.13 -3.79
CA GLY A 110 33.74 5.94 -5.00
C GLY A 110 33.13 5.21 -6.21
N LYS A 111 32.31 4.16 -5.97
CA LYS A 111 31.67 3.38 -7.03
C LYS A 111 30.44 4.11 -7.58
N GLY A 112 30.41 4.30 -8.91
CA GLY A 112 29.25 4.92 -9.58
C GLY A 112 28.06 4.00 -9.75
N VAL A 113 28.25 2.68 -9.60
CA VAL A 113 27.18 1.66 -9.70
C VAL A 113 27.26 0.75 -8.50
N ILE A 114 26.14 0.58 -7.83
CA ILE A 114 26.02 -0.26 -6.65
C ILE A 114 25.09 -1.42 -6.99
N SER A 115 25.46 -2.63 -6.59
CA SER A 115 24.63 -3.82 -6.76
C SER A 115 24.49 -4.56 -5.43
N LEU A 116 23.30 -5.06 -5.14
CA LEU A 116 22.99 -5.88 -3.99
C LEU A 116 22.29 -7.16 -4.46
N ARG A 117 22.75 -8.33 -3.98
CA ARG A 117 22.17 -9.65 -4.32
C ARG A 117 21.99 -9.84 -5.85
N GLY A 118 22.93 -9.31 -6.66
CA GLY A 118 22.91 -9.41 -8.14
C GLY A 118 21.97 -8.46 -8.87
N LYS A 119 21.31 -7.53 -8.15
CA LYS A 119 20.46 -6.49 -8.74
C LYS A 119 21.12 -5.13 -8.58
N MET A 120 21.04 -4.29 -9.62
CA MET A 120 21.48 -2.90 -9.54
C MET A 120 20.56 -2.12 -8.62
N ILE A 121 21.14 -1.31 -7.72
CA ILE A 121 20.39 -0.39 -6.87
C ILE A 121 20.27 0.94 -7.60
N ASP A 122 19.05 1.31 -7.92
CA ASP A 122 18.68 2.58 -8.54
C ASP A 122 17.93 3.50 -7.55
N ALA A 123 17.69 4.73 -7.97
CA ALA A 123 17.02 5.73 -7.12
C ALA A 123 15.62 5.30 -6.63
N PRO A 124 14.77 4.63 -7.43
CA PRO A 124 13.50 4.07 -6.95
C PRO A 124 13.65 3.05 -5.83
N ILE A 125 14.64 2.14 -5.92
CA ILE A 125 14.92 1.14 -4.88
C ILE A 125 15.34 1.81 -3.57
N VAL A 126 16.20 2.82 -3.65
CA VAL A 126 16.63 3.61 -2.49
C VAL A 126 15.46 4.30 -1.83
N LYS A 127 14.61 4.97 -2.61
CA LYS A 127 13.43 5.65 -2.09
C LYS A 127 12.48 4.68 -1.39
N ARG A 128 12.28 3.49 -1.96
CA ARG A 128 11.44 2.46 -1.35
C ARG A 128 12.05 1.97 -0.03
N ALA A 129 13.35 1.72 0.03
CA ALA A 129 14.04 1.31 1.25
C ALA A 129 13.89 2.37 2.36
N GLN A 130 14.06 3.65 2.03
CA GLN A 130 13.85 4.75 2.97
C GLN A 130 12.42 4.76 3.52
N GLN A 131 11.40 4.61 2.66
CA GLN A 131 10.00 4.55 3.08
C GLN A 131 9.72 3.38 4.04
N VAL A 132 10.28 2.20 3.77
CA VAL A 132 10.15 1.03 4.66
C VAL A 132 10.75 1.32 6.04
N LEU A 133 11.94 1.92 6.11
CA LEU A 133 12.58 2.26 7.38
C LEU A 133 11.87 3.41 8.13
N GLU A 134 11.25 4.34 7.41
CA GLU A 134 10.39 5.36 8.02
C GLU A 134 9.14 4.74 8.65
N MET A 135 8.51 3.78 7.96
CA MET A 135 7.37 3.03 8.49
C MET A 135 7.77 2.18 9.70
N GLU A 136 8.91 1.50 9.65
CA GLU A 136 9.46 0.76 10.80
C GLU A 136 9.61 1.67 12.03
N LYS A 137 10.22 2.83 11.87
CA LYS A 137 10.37 3.82 12.94
C LYS A 137 9.04 4.31 13.48
N ALA A 138 8.04 4.52 12.61
CA ALA A 138 6.72 4.98 13.03
C ALA A 138 5.98 3.91 13.83
N ILE A 139 6.11 2.63 13.46
CA ILE A 139 5.42 1.50 14.08
C ILE A 139 6.13 1.08 15.37
N TYR A 140 7.45 0.91 15.33
CA TYR A 140 8.23 0.33 16.42
C TYR A 140 9.02 1.35 17.23
N GLY A 141 9.35 2.51 16.67
CA GLY A 141 10.11 3.58 17.35
C GLY A 141 9.32 4.33 18.42
N GLY A 142 8.01 4.16 18.49
CA GLY A 142 7.14 4.72 19.52
C GLY A 142 6.99 3.86 20.79
N ALA A 143 7.57 2.66 20.82
CA ALA A 143 7.46 1.71 21.95
C ALA A 143 8.41 1.99 23.14
N CYS A 144 9.15 3.09 23.09
CA CYS A 144 9.98 3.57 24.20
C CYS A 144 9.49 4.94 24.69
N ARG A 145 8.27 4.98 25.29
CA ARG A 145 7.87 6.04 26.22
C ARG A 145 6.93 5.48 27.27
#